data_dca3460f136a5994af69e84c1315e60e
#
_entry.id   dca3460f136a5994af69e84c1315e60e
#
_cell.length_a   1.000
_cell.length_b   1.000
_cell.length_c   1.000
_cell.angle_alpha   90.00
_cell.angle_beta   90.00
_cell.angle_gamma   90.00
#
_symmetry.space_group_name_H-M   'P 1'
#
loop_
_entity.id
_entity.type
_entity.pdbx_description
1 polymer ?
#
loop_
_entity_poly.entity_id
_entity_poly.type
_entity_poly.pdbx_seq_one_letter_code
_entity_poly.pdbx_strand_id
1 'polypeptide(L)'
;MFVIKRDGRKVDFDKSKITIAIGKAQHSLLKDNEKIANSIAEEIAQEAIMLQEIDIKRIEKMVFDLLVKHKQKDVARAYEGYRAVREYRRITNTSDKDILELIAGSNKETINENSNKDAYIIPTQRDLMAGEISKDIARRKLIPIDIMEAHDKGVLHLHDIDYQLQPMNNCGLPDFKDMLANGTVINKKKIESPKSFQVACTVLSQLFAVVASSQYGGQTANHIEEILAPYLRKSKHKYEKMFQNEDNKEALVDLMVKKELKDGIQTLQYQINTLMTCNGQSPFLTLFMHFMPGSEYEEECAMITEEILRQRIEGMKGPDGVTISPTFPKLVYALDEHNAKPGSKYYYLTKLAAECTAKRMMPDYVSAKIMRQVKDGQVFGPMG
;
A
#
# COMPACT_ATOMS: atom_id res chain seq x y z
N MET A 1 18.95 28.83 30.89
CA MET A 1 17.97 28.20 31.78
C MET A 1 16.99 27.40 30.92
N PHE A 2 16.83 26.12 31.23
CA PHE A 2 16.09 25.21 30.36
C PHE A 2 14.95 24.50 31.10
N VAL A 3 13.88 24.20 30.37
CA VAL A 3 12.81 23.30 30.82
C VAL A 3 12.97 21.95 30.15
N ILE A 4 13.02 20.90 30.94
CA ILE A 4 12.97 19.51 30.45
C ILE A 4 11.49 19.18 30.21
N LYS A 5 11.14 18.95 28.94
CA LYS A 5 9.79 18.54 28.56
C LYS A 5 9.54 17.07 28.93
N ARG A 6 8.27 16.63 28.91
CA ARG A 6 7.88 15.24 29.21
C ARG A 6 8.51 14.20 28.25
N ASP A 7 8.88 14.62 27.07
CA ASP A 7 9.57 13.83 26.03
C ASP A 7 11.12 13.93 26.12
N GLY A 8 11.64 14.51 27.23
CA GLY A 8 13.08 14.68 27.47
C GLY A 8 13.74 15.85 26.74
N ARG A 9 13.06 16.52 25.82
CA ARG A 9 13.65 17.68 25.10
C ARG A 9 13.86 18.85 26.04
N LYS A 10 15.01 19.52 25.88
CA LYS A 10 15.33 20.77 26.55
C LYS A 10 14.88 21.96 25.70
N VAL A 11 14.12 22.86 26.29
CA VAL A 11 13.68 24.12 25.65
C VAL A 11 13.96 25.28 26.59
N ASP A 12 14.09 26.49 26.04
CA ASP A 12 14.25 27.70 26.85
C ASP A 12 13.05 27.90 27.78
N PHE A 13 13.34 28.33 29.00
CA PHE A 13 12.31 28.69 29.95
C PHE A 13 11.61 29.99 29.54
N ASP A 14 10.30 29.95 29.50
CA ASP A 14 9.47 31.07 29.15
C ASP A 14 8.36 31.24 30.20
N LYS A 15 8.53 32.25 31.07
CA LYS A 15 7.60 32.53 32.15
C LYS A 15 6.21 32.96 31.67
N SER A 16 6.10 33.52 30.46
CA SER A 16 4.81 33.94 29.90
C SER A 16 3.85 32.76 29.75
N LYS A 17 4.36 31.57 29.48
CA LYS A 17 3.57 30.35 29.38
C LYS A 17 2.89 29.97 30.70
N ILE A 18 3.54 30.26 31.83
CA ILE A 18 2.98 30.04 33.17
C ILE A 18 1.85 31.03 33.43
N THR A 19 2.12 32.31 33.17
CA THR A 19 1.09 33.37 33.32
C THR A 19 -0.14 33.07 32.48
N ILE A 20 0.04 32.70 31.21
CA ILE A 20 -1.06 32.35 30.29
C ILE A 20 -1.85 31.11 30.81
N ALA A 21 -1.16 30.11 31.32
CA ALA A 21 -1.81 28.91 31.82
C ALA A 21 -2.66 29.17 33.07
N ILE A 22 -2.15 29.99 34.01
CA ILE A 22 -2.90 30.44 35.19
C ILE A 22 -4.07 31.32 34.76
N GLY A 23 -3.84 32.27 33.86
CA GLY A 23 -4.89 33.17 33.34
C GLY A 23 -6.07 32.40 32.73
N LYS A 24 -5.81 31.34 31.98
CA LYS A 24 -6.86 30.46 31.43
C LYS A 24 -7.69 29.79 32.53
N ALA A 25 -7.05 29.32 33.61
CA ALA A 25 -7.74 28.71 34.73
C ALA A 25 -8.59 29.76 35.50
N GLN A 26 -8.07 30.96 35.68
CA GLN A 26 -8.80 32.08 36.30
C GLN A 26 -10.00 32.52 35.45
N HIS A 27 -9.81 32.61 34.14
CA HIS A 27 -10.85 33.01 33.19
C HIS A 27 -12.02 32.02 33.16
N SER A 28 -11.73 30.73 33.24
CA SER A 28 -12.76 29.69 33.28
C SER A 28 -13.69 29.78 34.51
N LEU A 29 -13.24 30.49 35.55
CA LEU A 29 -14.00 30.74 36.78
C LEU A 29 -14.47 32.19 36.88
N LEU A 30 -14.28 33.03 35.87
CA LEU A 30 -14.55 34.46 35.87
C LEU A 30 -13.85 35.21 37.04
N LYS A 31 -12.61 34.78 37.37
CA LYS A 31 -11.81 35.30 38.48
C LYS A 31 -10.45 35.81 38.01
N ASP A 32 -10.42 36.53 36.90
CA ASP A 32 -9.19 37.06 36.30
C ASP A 32 -8.41 37.92 37.30
N ASN A 33 -7.15 37.53 37.55
CA ASN A 33 -6.23 38.26 38.40
C ASN A 33 -4.79 38.12 37.88
N GLU A 34 -4.46 38.99 36.95
CA GLU A 34 -3.16 39.00 36.27
C GLU A 34 -1.99 39.24 37.24
N LYS A 35 -2.19 40.01 38.31
CA LYS A 35 -1.15 40.30 39.31
C LYS A 35 -0.71 39.02 40.03
N ILE A 36 -1.64 38.16 40.42
CA ILE A 36 -1.32 36.88 41.07
C ILE A 36 -0.66 35.93 40.07
N ALA A 37 -1.15 35.84 38.83
CA ALA A 37 -0.56 35.00 37.78
C ALA A 37 0.89 35.40 37.52
N ASN A 38 1.18 36.70 37.41
CA ASN A 38 2.53 37.22 37.21
C ASN A 38 3.45 36.98 38.42
N SER A 39 2.92 37.19 39.66
CA SER A 39 3.69 36.90 40.88
C SER A 39 4.13 35.45 41.01
N ILE A 40 3.20 34.53 40.71
CA ILE A 40 3.51 33.08 40.73
C ILE A 40 4.53 32.74 39.62
N ALA A 41 4.37 33.28 38.42
CA ALA A 41 5.31 33.04 37.34
C ALA A 41 6.74 33.56 37.67
N GLU A 42 6.85 34.66 38.41
CA GLU A 42 8.12 35.21 38.85
C GLU A 42 8.77 34.36 39.96
N GLU A 43 8.01 33.87 40.96
CA GLU A 43 8.52 32.94 41.99
C GLU A 43 9.10 31.67 41.35
N ILE A 44 8.41 31.12 40.34
CA ILE A 44 8.88 29.93 39.62
C ILE A 44 10.11 30.24 38.76
N ALA A 45 10.15 31.43 38.15
CA ALA A 45 11.33 31.82 37.34
C ALA A 45 12.57 31.97 38.22
N GLN A 46 12.45 32.51 39.43
CA GLN A 46 13.59 32.60 40.38
C GLN A 46 14.11 31.22 40.77
N GLU A 47 13.22 30.24 41.07
CA GLU A 47 13.65 28.89 41.38
C GLU A 47 14.29 28.21 40.16
N ALA A 48 13.76 28.40 38.98
CA ALA A 48 14.30 27.87 37.74
C ALA A 48 15.69 28.43 37.41
N ILE A 49 15.95 29.69 37.75
CA ILE A 49 17.29 30.32 37.62
C ILE A 49 18.32 29.62 38.55
N MET A 50 17.94 29.33 39.78
CA MET A 50 18.83 28.66 40.75
C MET A 50 19.17 27.23 40.30
N LEU A 51 18.22 26.51 39.67
CA LEU A 51 18.39 25.11 39.26
C LEU A 51 19.03 24.94 37.89
N GLN A 52 19.12 26.02 37.07
CA GLN A 52 19.61 25.99 35.68
C GLN A 52 18.75 25.15 34.75
N GLU A 53 18.22 24.02 35.23
CA GLU A 53 17.31 23.11 34.52
C GLU A 53 16.14 22.72 35.45
N ILE A 54 14.91 22.75 34.92
CA ILE A 54 13.73 22.39 35.70
C ILE A 54 12.80 21.50 34.88
N ASP A 55 12.29 20.42 35.51
CA ASP A 55 11.32 19.52 34.88
C ASP A 55 9.93 20.17 34.81
N ILE A 56 9.24 19.97 33.67
CA ILE A 56 7.88 20.54 33.47
C ILE A 56 6.89 20.05 34.53
N LYS A 57 7.01 18.81 35.05
CA LYS A 57 6.14 18.30 36.12
C LYS A 57 6.37 19.03 37.42
N ARG A 58 7.63 19.46 37.70
CA ARG A 58 7.96 20.26 38.86
C ARG A 58 7.35 21.65 38.75
N ILE A 59 7.45 22.30 37.58
CA ILE A 59 6.77 23.59 37.34
C ILE A 59 5.27 23.47 37.57
N GLU A 60 4.63 22.45 37.05
CA GLU A 60 3.19 22.21 37.18
C GLU A 60 2.77 22.06 38.65
N LYS A 61 3.57 21.30 39.44
CA LYS A 61 3.34 21.18 40.88
C LYS A 61 3.50 22.49 41.62
N MET A 62 4.56 23.25 41.32
CA MET A 62 4.81 24.54 41.90
C MET A 62 3.66 25.54 41.63
N VAL A 63 3.11 25.58 40.39
CA VAL A 63 1.96 26.39 40.04
C VAL A 63 0.78 26.06 40.95
N PHE A 64 0.48 24.75 41.13
CA PHE A 64 -0.61 24.33 42.01
C PHE A 64 -0.39 24.76 43.47
N ASP A 65 0.77 24.47 44.02
CA ASP A 65 1.13 24.77 45.42
C ASP A 65 1.10 26.27 45.70
N LEU A 66 1.62 27.09 44.77
CA LEU A 66 1.61 28.53 44.89
C LEU A 66 0.21 29.12 44.76
N LEU A 67 -0.64 28.61 43.85
CA LEU A 67 -2.05 29.03 43.80
C LEU A 67 -2.79 28.73 45.11
N VAL A 68 -2.53 27.60 45.75
CA VAL A 68 -3.09 27.28 47.07
C VAL A 68 -2.53 28.21 48.14
N LYS A 69 -1.25 28.53 48.14
CA LYS A 69 -0.59 29.49 49.05
C LYS A 69 -1.20 30.89 48.93
N HIS A 70 -1.51 31.33 47.72
CA HIS A 70 -2.17 32.60 47.42
C HIS A 70 -3.69 32.55 47.63
N LYS A 71 -4.22 31.56 48.34
CA LYS A 71 -5.66 31.37 48.65
C LYS A 71 -6.58 31.24 47.42
N GLN A 72 -6.03 30.81 46.29
CA GLN A 72 -6.73 30.59 45.01
C GLN A 72 -7.02 29.08 44.80
N LYS A 73 -7.61 28.40 45.82
CA LYS A 73 -7.83 26.96 45.81
C LYS A 73 -8.72 26.47 44.66
N ASP A 74 -9.70 27.27 44.29
CA ASP A 74 -10.61 26.99 43.18
C ASP A 74 -9.92 27.13 41.82
N VAL A 75 -9.06 28.13 41.65
CA VAL A 75 -8.21 28.28 40.46
C VAL A 75 -7.20 27.16 40.38
N ALA A 76 -6.60 26.73 41.49
CA ALA A 76 -5.69 25.60 41.55
C ALA A 76 -6.37 24.29 41.06
N ARG A 77 -7.61 24.05 41.49
CA ARG A 77 -8.42 22.89 41.03
C ARG A 77 -8.77 23.00 39.55
N ALA A 78 -9.15 24.18 39.08
CA ALA A 78 -9.44 24.42 37.65
C ALA A 78 -8.18 24.22 36.78
N TYR A 79 -7.03 24.69 37.25
CA TYR A 79 -5.72 24.47 36.59
C TYR A 79 -5.38 22.99 36.52
N GLU A 80 -5.55 22.23 37.60
CA GLU A 80 -5.30 20.80 37.64
C GLU A 80 -6.28 20.02 36.76
N GLY A 81 -7.57 20.36 36.80
CA GLY A 81 -8.59 19.76 35.93
C GLY A 81 -8.31 20.01 34.45
N TYR A 82 -7.93 21.22 34.06
CA TYR A 82 -7.53 21.55 32.70
C TYR A 82 -6.28 20.76 32.27
N ARG A 83 -5.32 20.61 33.17
CA ARG A 83 -4.11 19.82 32.94
C ARG A 83 -4.43 18.34 32.74
N ALA A 84 -5.28 17.77 33.60
CA ALA A 84 -5.72 16.37 33.49
C ALA A 84 -6.47 16.11 32.19
N VAL A 85 -7.38 17.01 31.76
CA VAL A 85 -8.08 16.92 30.48
C VAL A 85 -7.11 16.98 29.29
N ARG A 86 -6.11 17.87 29.35
CA ARG A 86 -5.08 17.94 28.28
C ARG A 86 -4.18 16.72 28.25
N GLU A 87 -3.87 16.15 29.41
CA GLU A 87 -3.10 14.92 29.50
C GLU A 87 -3.90 13.73 28.98
N TYR A 88 -5.15 13.62 29.38
CA TYR A 88 -6.09 12.62 28.86
C TYR A 88 -6.22 12.73 27.33
N ARG A 89 -6.46 13.93 26.78
CA ARG A 89 -6.52 14.14 25.32
C ARG A 89 -5.24 13.76 24.59
N ARG A 90 -4.06 14.04 25.15
CA ARG A 90 -2.79 13.63 24.57
C ARG A 90 -2.58 12.12 24.56
N ILE A 91 -3.12 11.43 25.57
CA ILE A 91 -3.01 9.96 25.69
C ILE A 91 -4.06 9.26 24.84
N THR A 92 -5.24 9.87 24.65
CA THR A 92 -6.39 9.22 24.03
C THR A 92 -6.66 9.66 22.58
N ASN A 93 -6.21 10.85 22.14
CA ASN A 93 -6.57 11.44 20.86
C ASN A 93 -5.33 11.86 20.07
N THR A 94 -4.43 10.90 19.79
CA THR A 94 -3.23 11.17 19.00
C THR A 94 -3.51 11.15 17.49
N SER A 95 -4.51 10.39 17.05
CA SER A 95 -4.87 10.21 15.65
C SER A 95 -5.96 11.19 15.13
N ASP A 96 -6.64 11.95 16.00
CA ASP A 96 -7.75 12.83 15.58
C ASP A 96 -7.33 13.81 14.48
N LYS A 97 -6.15 14.43 14.61
CA LYS A 97 -5.65 15.40 13.65
C LYS A 97 -5.40 14.74 12.29
N ASP A 98 -4.72 13.60 12.29
CA ASP A 98 -4.34 12.90 11.06
C ASP A 98 -5.58 12.40 10.31
N ILE A 99 -6.59 11.92 11.05
CA ILE A 99 -7.89 11.51 10.52
C ILE A 99 -8.66 12.71 9.92
N LEU A 100 -8.72 13.83 10.63
CA LEU A 100 -9.42 15.03 10.13
C LEU A 100 -8.72 15.61 8.90
N GLU A 101 -7.39 15.63 8.88
CA GLU A 101 -6.61 16.06 7.73
C GLU A 101 -6.76 15.10 6.53
N LEU A 102 -6.90 13.79 6.77
CA LEU A 102 -7.20 12.81 5.73
C LEU A 102 -8.58 13.08 5.11
N ILE A 103 -9.62 13.26 5.93
CA ILE A 103 -10.98 13.57 5.46
C ILE A 103 -11.01 14.89 4.68
N ALA A 104 -10.27 15.88 5.13
CA ALA A 104 -10.17 17.19 4.48
C ALA A 104 -9.28 17.18 3.20
N GLY A 105 -8.64 16.05 2.87
CA GLY A 105 -7.72 15.95 1.73
C GLY A 105 -6.41 16.74 1.90
N SER A 106 -6.02 17.05 3.12
CA SER A 106 -4.80 17.82 3.44
C SER A 106 -3.64 16.99 3.99
N ASN A 107 -3.87 15.72 4.35
CA ASN A 107 -2.82 14.78 4.75
C ASN A 107 -2.09 14.22 3.52
N LYS A 108 -1.07 14.97 3.07
CA LYS A 108 -0.31 14.62 1.85
C LYS A 108 0.51 13.34 1.99
N GLU A 109 0.95 13.01 3.20
CA GLU A 109 1.75 11.80 3.45
C GLU A 109 0.90 10.56 3.18
N THR A 110 -0.24 10.43 3.84
CA THR A 110 -1.15 9.28 3.68
C THR A 110 -1.81 9.26 2.29
N ILE A 111 -2.16 10.42 1.71
CA ILE A 111 -2.79 10.51 0.39
C ILE A 111 -1.87 9.99 -0.72
N ASN A 112 -0.56 10.25 -0.63
CA ASN A 112 0.41 9.89 -1.66
C ASN A 112 1.16 8.59 -1.36
N GLU A 113 0.83 7.87 -0.31
CA GLU A 113 1.53 6.67 0.14
C GLU A 113 1.53 5.56 -0.92
N ASN A 114 0.39 5.35 -1.58
CA ASN A 114 0.22 4.26 -2.54
C ASN A 114 -0.39 4.72 -3.87
N SER A 115 0.30 4.42 -4.97
CA SER A 115 -0.16 4.76 -6.33
C SER A 115 -1.38 3.98 -6.81
N ASN A 116 -1.76 2.89 -6.13
CA ASN A 116 -2.91 2.04 -6.46
C ASN A 116 -4.15 2.32 -5.60
N LYS A 117 -4.08 3.30 -4.70
CA LYS A 117 -5.21 3.77 -3.88
C LYS A 117 -5.59 5.20 -4.25
N ASP A 118 -6.88 5.43 -4.48
CA ASP A 118 -7.42 6.79 -4.62
C ASP A 118 -7.96 7.27 -3.27
N ALA A 119 -7.18 8.09 -2.58
CA ALA A 119 -7.50 8.59 -1.24
C ALA A 119 -8.68 9.59 -1.21
N TYR A 120 -9.22 10.01 -2.35
CA TYR A 120 -10.37 10.89 -2.41
C TYR A 120 -11.71 10.16 -2.41
N ILE A 121 -11.71 8.85 -2.63
CA ILE A 121 -12.92 8.04 -2.55
C ILE A 121 -13.17 7.53 -1.13
N ILE A 122 -14.43 7.53 -0.71
CA ILE A 122 -14.81 7.21 0.68
C ILE A 122 -14.39 5.80 1.14
N PRO A 123 -14.52 4.71 0.36
CA PRO A 123 -14.02 3.40 0.77
C PRO A 123 -12.53 3.40 1.12
N THR A 124 -11.70 4.06 0.31
CA THR A 124 -10.27 4.19 0.57
C THR A 124 -9.98 5.03 1.82
N GLN A 125 -10.68 6.15 1.99
CA GLN A 125 -10.55 6.97 3.20
C GLN A 125 -10.88 6.17 4.47
N ARG A 126 -11.90 5.32 4.43
CA ARG A 126 -12.25 4.45 5.55
C ARG A 126 -11.16 3.43 5.88
N ASP A 127 -10.50 2.86 4.86
CA ASP A 127 -9.37 1.95 5.02
C ASP A 127 -8.16 2.69 5.62
N LEU A 128 -7.82 3.85 5.09
CA LEU A 128 -6.74 4.70 5.61
C LEU A 128 -7.00 5.18 7.05
N MET A 129 -8.25 5.53 7.39
CA MET A 129 -8.62 5.85 8.78
C MET A 129 -8.43 4.66 9.72
N ALA A 130 -8.75 3.44 9.29
CA ALA A 130 -8.50 2.24 10.08
C ALA A 130 -7.00 2.04 10.31
N GLY A 131 -6.17 2.32 9.31
CA GLY A 131 -4.71 2.32 9.42
C GLY A 131 -4.20 3.31 10.48
N GLU A 132 -4.63 4.57 10.43
CA GLU A 132 -4.23 5.60 11.41
C GLU A 132 -4.64 5.23 12.85
N ILE A 133 -5.85 4.70 13.04
CA ILE A 133 -6.31 4.22 14.34
C ILE A 133 -5.47 3.03 14.82
N SER A 134 -5.18 2.08 13.93
CA SER A 134 -4.38 0.89 14.24
C SER A 134 -2.96 1.27 14.63
N LYS A 135 -2.33 2.17 13.89
CA LYS A 135 -1.00 2.75 14.14
C LYS A 135 -0.93 3.42 15.52
N ASP A 136 -1.92 4.26 15.86
CA ASP A 136 -1.98 4.93 17.16
C ASP A 136 -2.11 3.91 18.32
N ILE A 137 -3.00 2.93 18.19
CA ILE A 137 -3.19 1.89 19.22
C ILE A 137 -1.93 1.03 19.34
N ALA A 138 -1.31 0.62 18.24
CA ALA A 138 -0.10 -0.18 18.25
C ALA A 138 1.04 0.55 18.96
N ARG A 139 1.28 1.82 18.64
CA ARG A 139 2.28 2.66 19.29
C ARG A 139 2.09 2.83 20.78
N ARG A 140 0.84 2.94 21.25
CA ARG A 140 0.53 3.19 22.66
C ARG A 140 0.36 1.95 23.52
N LYS A 141 0.01 0.80 22.91
CA LYS A 141 -0.47 -0.37 23.64
C LYS A 141 0.24 -1.68 23.32
N LEU A 142 0.74 -1.84 22.09
CA LEU A 142 1.29 -3.12 21.64
C LEU A 142 2.81 -3.13 21.61
N ILE A 143 3.42 -2.03 21.16
CA ILE A 143 4.87 -1.94 20.97
C ILE A 143 5.51 -1.42 22.26
N PRO A 144 6.59 -2.06 22.78
CA PRO A 144 7.33 -1.58 23.95
C PRO A 144 7.83 -0.15 23.77
N ILE A 145 7.82 0.63 24.84
CA ILE A 145 8.14 2.07 24.81
C ILE A 145 9.56 2.33 24.31
N ASP A 146 10.53 1.52 24.74
CA ASP A 146 11.94 1.62 24.32
C ASP A 146 12.12 1.38 22.83
N ILE A 147 11.38 0.44 22.26
CA ILE A 147 11.35 0.17 20.82
C ILE A 147 10.74 1.36 20.05
N MET A 148 9.62 1.91 20.55
CA MET A 148 9.02 3.10 19.91
C MET A 148 9.93 4.34 20.01
N GLU A 149 10.62 4.52 21.13
CA GLU A 149 11.61 5.59 21.26
C GLU A 149 12.79 5.43 20.29
N ALA A 150 13.25 4.21 20.08
CA ALA A 150 14.30 3.90 19.12
C ALA A 150 13.84 4.17 17.69
N HIS A 151 12.59 3.82 17.34
CA HIS A 151 11.96 4.14 16.06
C HIS A 151 11.86 5.67 15.84
N ASP A 152 11.32 6.39 16.82
CA ASP A 152 11.12 7.84 16.73
C ASP A 152 12.47 8.62 16.67
N LYS A 153 13.53 8.05 17.22
CA LYS A 153 14.92 8.59 17.13
C LYS A 153 15.63 8.19 15.83
N GLY A 154 15.01 7.35 14.99
CA GLY A 154 15.62 6.85 13.75
C GLY A 154 16.74 5.83 13.95
N VAL A 155 16.86 5.23 15.14
CA VAL A 155 17.86 4.18 15.44
C VAL A 155 17.44 2.85 14.78
N LEU A 156 16.15 2.58 14.72
CA LEU A 156 15.55 1.47 14.00
C LEU A 156 14.29 1.95 13.28
N HIS A 157 13.83 1.19 12.30
CA HIS A 157 12.58 1.43 11.62
C HIS A 157 11.64 0.24 11.80
N LEU A 158 10.47 0.47 12.40
CA LEU A 158 9.37 -0.48 12.39
C LEU A 158 8.51 -0.21 11.17
N HIS A 159 8.48 -1.14 10.25
CA HIS A 159 7.65 -1.07 9.06
C HIS A 159 6.21 -1.50 9.39
N ASP A 160 5.22 -0.92 8.71
CA ASP A 160 3.81 -1.36 8.74
C ASP A 160 3.20 -1.40 10.16
N ILE A 161 3.45 -0.37 10.97
CA ILE A 161 2.91 -0.27 12.34
C ILE A 161 1.37 -0.28 12.36
N ASP A 162 0.75 0.22 11.33
CA ASP A 162 -0.70 0.23 11.09
C ASP A 162 -1.31 -1.18 10.96
N TYR A 163 -0.52 -2.17 10.54
CA TYR A 163 -0.94 -3.58 10.45
C TYR A 163 -0.62 -4.41 11.70
N GLN A 164 -0.05 -3.82 12.76
CA GLN A 164 0.26 -4.55 14.00
C GLN A 164 -0.98 -4.95 14.82
N LEU A 165 -2.05 -4.15 14.77
CA LEU A 165 -3.28 -4.44 15.51
C LEU A 165 -4.08 -5.56 14.85
N GLN A 166 -4.13 -5.58 13.52
CA GLN A 166 -4.76 -6.61 12.70
C GLN A 166 -3.80 -7.03 11.60
N PRO A 167 -2.95 -8.03 11.84
CA PRO A 167 -1.95 -8.47 10.88
C PRO A 167 -2.58 -8.91 9.56
N MET A 168 -2.00 -8.46 8.47
CA MET A 168 -2.40 -8.77 7.10
C MET A 168 -1.15 -9.12 6.29
N ASN A 169 -1.27 -9.97 5.27
CA ASN A 169 -0.13 -10.28 4.42
C ASN A 169 0.27 -9.02 3.62
N ASN A 170 1.58 -8.77 3.54
CA ASN A 170 2.08 -7.70 2.68
C ASN A 170 2.02 -8.14 1.22
N CYS A 171 2.97 -8.94 0.76
CA CYS A 171 3.11 -9.37 -0.63
C CYS A 171 3.08 -10.88 -0.74
N GLY A 172 2.79 -11.41 -1.95
CA GLY A 172 2.74 -12.84 -2.14
C GLY A 172 2.97 -13.30 -3.58
N LEU A 173 3.28 -14.60 -3.69
CA LEU A 173 3.33 -15.36 -4.95
C LEU A 173 2.23 -16.42 -4.92
N PRO A 174 0.94 -16.05 -5.16
CA PRO A 174 -0.14 -17.02 -5.17
C PRO A 174 0.02 -18.01 -6.32
N ASP A 175 -0.29 -19.28 -6.09
CA ASP A 175 -0.27 -20.30 -7.13
C ASP A 175 -1.54 -20.24 -7.99
N PHE A 176 -1.60 -19.23 -8.86
CA PHE A 176 -2.71 -19.06 -9.80
C PHE A 176 -2.83 -20.22 -10.79
N LYS A 177 -1.73 -20.94 -11.08
CA LYS A 177 -1.74 -22.11 -11.94
C LYS A 177 -2.57 -23.23 -11.34
N ASP A 178 -2.33 -23.55 -10.08
CA ASP A 178 -3.11 -24.54 -9.32
C ASP A 178 -4.57 -24.10 -9.14
N MET A 179 -4.79 -22.83 -8.74
CA MET A 179 -6.14 -22.27 -8.55
C MET A 179 -7.01 -22.36 -9.79
N LEU A 180 -6.45 -22.18 -10.99
CA LEU A 180 -7.19 -22.34 -12.24
C LEU A 180 -7.32 -23.80 -12.65
N ALA A 181 -6.29 -24.63 -12.47
CA ALA A 181 -6.29 -26.02 -12.90
C ALA A 181 -7.25 -26.88 -12.07
N ASN A 182 -7.21 -26.77 -10.75
CA ASN A 182 -7.99 -27.56 -9.82
C ASN A 182 -9.28 -26.86 -9.34
N GLY A 183 -9.46 -25.60 -9.73
CA GLY A 183 -10.51 -24.74 -9.24
C GLY A 183 -10.18 -24.17 -7.84
N THR A 184 -10.98 -23.24 -7.40
CA THR A 184 -10.79 -22.55 -6.12
C THR A 184 -12.11 -22.22 -5.45
N VAL A 185 -12.06 -21.67 -4.23
CA VAL A 185 -13.25 -21.25 -3.48
C VAL A 185 -13.21 -19.74 -3.28
N ILE A 186 -14.19 -19.03 -3.80
CA ILE A 186 -14.37 -17.59 -3.58
C ILE A 186 -15.74 -17.39 -2.88
N ASN A 187 -15.74 -16.69 -1.75
CA ASN A 187 -16.95 -16.43 -0.96
C ASN A 187 -17.78 -17.70 -0.72
N LYS A 188 -17.13 -18.80 -0.31
CA LYS A 188 -17.74 -20.11 -0.05
C LYS A 188 -18.39 -20.77 -1.29
N LYS A 189 -18.10 -20.28 -2.50
CA LYS A 189 -18.54 -20.87 -3.75
C LYS A 189 -17.37 -21.49 -4.49
N LYS A 190 -17.53 -22.74 -4.92
CA LYS A 190 -16.53 -23.41 -5.75
C LYS A 190 -16.56 -22.84 -7.17
N ILE A 191 -15.40 -22.41 -7.64
CA ILE A 191 -15.14 -22.00 -9.02
C ILE A 191 -14.42 -23.15 -9.69
N GLU A 192 -15.02 -23.74 -10.70
CA GLU A 192 -14.42 -24.84 -11.44
C GLU A 192 -13.32 -24.34 -12.40
N SER A 193 -12.47 -25.29 -12.85
CA SER A 193 -11.47 -25.01 -13.87
C SER A 193 -12.10 -24.45 -15.15
N PRO A 194 -11.58 -23.34 -15.70
CA PRO A 194 -12.09 -22.75 -16.94
C PRO A 194 -11.98 -23.71 -18.12
N LYS A 195 -12.92 -23.58 -19.07
CA LYS A 195 -12.96 -24.40 -20.29
C LYS A 195 -12.54 -23.65 -21.56
N SER A 196 -12.23 -22.35 -21.44
CA SER A 196 -11.77 -21.51 -22.55
C SER A 196 -10.83 -20.41 -22.04
N PHE A 197 -10.09 -19.80 -22.95
CA PHE A 197 -9.15 -18.73 -22.65
C PHE A 197 -9.85 -17.49 -22.07
N GLN A 198 -10.94 -17.04 -22.67
CA GLN A 198 -11.70 -15.89 -22.21
C GLN A 198 -12.20 -16.08 -20.77
N VAL A 199 -12.73 -17.28 -20.45
CA VAL A 199 -13.19 -17.57 -19.08
C VAL A 199 -12.02 -17.63 -18.11
N ALA A 200 -10.87 -18.18 -18.53
CA ALA A 200 -9.66 -18.22 -17.71
C ALA A 200 -9.18 -16.80 -17.35
N CYS A 201 -9.13 -15.89 -18.32
CA CYS A 201 -8.77 -14.48 -18.07
C CYS A 201 -9.75 -13.80 -17.10
N THR A 202 -11.06 -14.07 -17.23
CA THR A 202 -12.08 -13.51 -16.33
C THR A 202 -11.94 -14.04 -14.90
N VAL A 203 -11.77 -15.36 -14.73
CA VAL A 203 -11.58 -15.97 -13.40
C VAL A 203 -10.30 -15.50 -12.77
N LEU A 204 -9.22 -15.40 -13.54
CA LEU A 204 -7.94 -14.90 -13.06
C LEU A 204 -8.02 -13.45 -12.56
N SER A 205 -8.76 -12.59 -13.26
CA SER A 205 -9.01 -11.21 -12.79
C SER A 205 -9.74 -11.17 -11.45
N GLN A 206 -10.71 -12.06 -11.24
CA GLN A 206 -11.41 -12.19 -9.95
C GLN A 206 -10.45 -12.66 -8.85
N LEU A 207 -9.58 -13.63 -9.16
CA LEU A 207 -8.55 -14.10 -8.22
C LEU A 207 -7.61 -12.98 -7.82
N PHE A 208 -7.15 -12.16 -8.77
CA PHE A 208 -6.31 -11.00 -8.47
C PHE A 208 -7.00 -10.02 -7.52
N ALA A 209 -8.29 -9.74 -7.72
CA ALA A 209 -9.05 -8.86 -6.85
C ALA A 209 -9.26 -9.45 -5.45
N VAL A 210 -9.51 -10.75 -5.34
CA VAL A 210 -9.69 -11.44 -4.05
C VAL A 210 -8.38 -11.46 -3.26
N VAL A 211 -7.25 -11.78 -3.91
CA VAL A 211 -5.93 -11.75 -3.28
C VAL A 211 -5.60 -10.33 -2.83
N ALA A 212 -5.79 -9.32 -3.71
CA ALA A 212 -5.56 -7.92 -3.37
C ALA A 212 -6.46 -7.40 -2.23
N SER A 213 -7.63 -8.01 -2.02
CA SER A 213 -8.50 -7.69 -0.87
C SER A 213 -8.02 -8.32 0.44
N SER A 214 -7.08 -9.26 0.38
CA SER A 214 -6.56 -10.00 1.54
C SER A 214 -5.12 -9.66 1.87
N GLN A 215 -4.55 -8.67 1.20
CA GLN A 215 -3.19 -8.18 1.42
C GLN A 215 -3.13 -6.67 1.13
N TYR A 216 -2.11 -5.99 1.67
CA TYR A 216 -1.94 -4.55 1.46
C TYR A 216 -0.82 -4.20 0.46
N GLY A 217 0.07 -5.13 0.15
CA GLY A 217 1.11 -4.98 -0.85
C GLY A 217 0.78 -5.67 -2.17
N GLY A 218 1.81 -6.08 -2.90
CA GLY A 218 1.69 -6.60 -4.25
C GLY A 218 1.61 -8.11 -4.35
N GLN A 219 1.11 -8.57 -5.48
CA GLN A 219 1.09 -9.97 -5.89
C GLN A 219 1.74 -10.14 -7.26
N THR A 220 2.37 -11.28 -7.49
CA THR A 220 2.95 -11.61 -8.78
C THR A 220 2.33 -12.88 -9.34
N ALA A 221 1.83 -12.80 -10.56
CA ALA A 221 1.48 -13.95 -11.37
C ALA A 221 2.75 -14.44 -12.08
N ASN A 222 3.38 -15.47 -11.51
CA ASN A 222 4.58 -16.08 -12.08
C ASN A 222 4.24 -16.89 -13.32
N HIS A 223 5.01 -16.68 -14.39
CA HIS A 223 4.82 -17.40 -15.65
C HIS A 223 3.39 -17.29 -16.16
N ILE A 224 2.90 -16.03 -16.28
CA ILE A 224 1.51 -15.74 -16.66
C ILE A 224 1.09 -16.44 -17.95
N GLU A 225 2.02 -16.56 -18.88
CA GLU A 225 1.82 -17.28 -20.15
C GLU A 225 1.58 -18.78 -19.91
N GLU A 226 2.34 -19.43 -19.00
CA GLU A 226 2.12 -20.83 -18.64
C GLU A 226 0.83 -21.07 -17.87
N ILE A 227 0.40 -20.09 -17.06
CA ILE A 227 -0.89 -20.16 -16.35
C ILE A 227 -2.04 -20.20 -17.35
N LEU A 228 -1.96 -19.42 -18.43
CA LEU A 228 -3.05 -19.21 -19.39
C LEU A 228 -2.98 -20.14 -20.59
N ALA A 229 -1.80 -20.65 -20.98
CA ALA A 229 -1.58 -21.44 -22.18
C ALA A 229 -2.47 -22.69 -22.30
N PRO A 230 -2.72 -23.49 -21.24
CA PRO A 230 -3.63 -24.64 -21.33
C PRO A 230 -5.04 -24.27 -21.79
N TYR A 231 -5.51 -23.09 -21.42
CA TYR A 231 -6.85 -22.61 -21.77
C TYR A 231 -6.93 -22.09 -23.20
N LEU A 232 -5.82 -21.51 -23.72
CA LEU A 232 -5.73 -21.15 -25.14
C LEU A 232 -5.78 -22.40 -26.01
N ARG A 233 -5.08 -23.47 -25.62
CA ARG A 233 -5.16 -24.78 -26.30
C ARG A 233 -6.58 -25.38 -26.22
N LYS A 234 -7.26 -25.31 -25.08
CA LYS A 234 -8.67 -25.74 -24.96
C LYS A 234 -9.57 -24.96 -25.94
N SER A 235 -9.37 -23.66 -26.08
CA SER A 235 -10.11 -22.84 -27.05
C SER A 235 -9.79 -23.22 -28.48
N LYS A 236 -8.51 -23.48 -28.81
CA LYS A 236 -8.12 -24.01 -30.13
C LYS A 236 -8.84 -25.31 -30.46
N HIS A 237 -8.82 -26.30 -29.56
CA HIS A 237 -9.53 -27.57 -29.76
C HIS A 237 -11.05 -27.38 -29.90
N LYS A 238 -11.65 -26.42 -29.19
CA LYS A 238 -13.06 -26.07 -29.34
C LYS A 238 -13.36 -25.59 -30.77
N TYR A 239 -12.52 -24.71 -31.33
CA TYR A 239 -12.68 -24.18 -32.69
C TYR A 239 -12.37 -25.25 -33.76
N GLU A 240 -11.38 -26.11 -33.54
CA GLU A 240 -11.11 -27.25 -34.43
C GLU A 240 -12.30 -28.19 -34.59
N LYS A 241 -13.06 -28.41 -33.50
CA LYS A 241 -14.31 -29.17 -33.52
C LYS A 241 -15.45 -28.41 -34.19
N MET A 242 -15.54 -27.09 -33.96
CA MET A 242 -16.57 -26.24 -34.52
C MET A 242 -16.49 -26.18 -36.05
N PHE A 243 -15.29 -26.08 -36.60
CA PHE A 243 -15.01 -25.94 -38.02
C PHE A 243 -14.54 -27.25 -38.68
N GLN A 244 -14.82 -28.40 -38.07
CA GLN A 244 -14.30 -29.70 -38.56
C GLN A 244 -14.67 -30.03 -40.00
N ASN A 245 -15.80 -29.52 -40.52
CA ASN A 245 -16.30 -29.75 -41.86
C ASN A 245 -16.11 -28.59 -42.85
N GLU A 246 -15.34 -27.55 -42.45
CA GLU A 246 -15.10 -26.39 -43.30
C GLU A 246 -13.81 -26.59 -44.14
N ASP A 247 -13.88 -26.25 -45.43
CA ASP A 247 -12.74 -26.37 -46.36
C ASP A 247 -11.53 -25.50 -45.93
N ASN A 248 -11.79 -24.39 -45.28
CA ASN A 248 -10.77 -23.45 -44.78
C ASN A 248 -10.59 -23.51 -43.25
N LYS A 249 -10.79 -24.69 -42.66
CA LYS A 249 -10.75 -24.95 -41.22
C LYS A 249 -9.57 -24.31 -40.53
N GLU A 250 -8.34 -24.51 -41.02
CA GLU A 250 -7.12 -24.02 -40.36
C GLU A 250 -7.11 -22.50 -40.25
N ALA A 251 -7.50 -21.79 -41.32
CA ALA A 251 -7.58 -20.33 -41.34
C ALA A 251 -8.66 -19.81 -40.38
N LEU A 252 -9.81 -20.49 -40.30
CA LEU A 252 -10.89 -20.10 -39.38
C LEU A 252 -10.50 -20.33 -37.93
N VAL A 253 -9.87 -21.46 -37.62
CA VAL A 253 -9.35 -21.78 -36.27
C VAL A 253 -8.33 -20.75 -35.85
N ASP A 254 -7.33 -20.43 -36.69
CA ASP A 254 -6.30 -19.42 -36.40
C ASP A 254 -6.90 -18.04 -36.14
N LEU A 255 -7.85 -17.62 -36.99
CA LEU A 255 -8.58 -16.36 -36.83
C LEU A 255 -9.30 -16.28 -35.48
N MET A 256 -10.03 -17.34 -35.11
CA MET A 256 -10.82 -17.37 -33.87
C MET A 256 -9.94 -17.45 -32.62
N VAL A 257 -8.84 -18.21 -32.68
CA VAL A 257 -7.87 -18.29 -31.58
C VAL A 257 -7.21 -16.94 -31.34
N LYS A 258 -6.75 -16.26 -32.42
CA LYS A 258 -6.15 -14.91 -32.32
C LYS A 258 -7.16 -13.89 -31.78
N LYS A 259 -8.40 -13.97 -32.22
CA LYS A 259 -9.46 -13.10 -31.70
C LYS A 259 -9.70 -13.35 -30.20
N GLU A 260 -9.91 -14.59 -29.78
CA GLU A 260 -10.13 -14.92 -28.37
C GLU A 260 -8.94 -14.57 -27.48
N LEU A 261 -7.69 -14.76 -27.99
CA LEU A 261 -6.47 -14.33 -27.32
C LEU A 261 -6.49 -12.82 -27.07
N LYS A 262 -6.72 -12.03 -28.11
CA LYS A 262 -6.79 -10.56 -28.03
C LYS A 262 -7.88 -10.11 -27.04
N ASP A 263 -9.09 -10.62 -27.20
CA ASP A 263 -10.25 -10.27 -26.36
C ASP A 263 -10.02 -10.66 -24.89
N GLY A 264 -9.40 -11.82 -24.64
CA GLY A 264 -9.08 -12.32 -23.30
C GLY A 264 -8.04 -11.47 -22.60
N ILE A 265 -6.91 -11.14 -23.25
CA ILE A 265 -5.87 -10.29 -22.68
C ILE A 265 -6.40 -8.86 -22.46
N GLN A 266 -7.20 -8.34 -23.39
CA GLN A 266 -7.86 -7.05 -23.21
C GLN A 266 -8.78 -7.04 -21.99
N THR A 267 -9.60 -8.08 -21.83
CA THR A 267 -10.46 -8.23 -20.65
C THR A 267 -9.64 -8.23 -19.35
N LEU A 268 -8.56 -9.02 -19.33
CA LEU A 268 -7.65 -9.09 -18.18
C LEU A 268 -7.09 -7.71 -17.81
N GLN A 269 -6.54 -6.98 -18.79
CA GLN A 269 -5.97 -5.66 -18.57
C GLN A 269 -7.01 -4.63 -18.11
N TYR A 270 -8.18 -4.59 -18.74
CA TYR A 270 -9.25 -3.67 -18.34
C TYR A 270 -9.75 -3.95 -16.93
N GLN A 271 -9.98 -5.21 -16.59
CA GLN A 271 -10.46 -5.58 -15.25
C GLN A 271 -9.44 -5.23 -14.16
N ILE A 272 -8.14 -5.48 -14.37
CA ILE A 272 -7.10 -5.09 -13.40
C ILE A 272 -7.13 -3.58 -13.12
N ASN A 273 -7.41 -2.76 -14.14
CA ASN A 273 -7.38 -1.31 -14.00
C ASN A 273 -8.72 -0.68 -13.56
N THR A 274 -9.83 -1.43 -13.66
CA THR A 274 -11.17 -0.91 -13.36
C THR A 274 -11.84 -1.57 -12.17
N LEU A 275 -11.38 -2.74 -11.74
CA LEU A 275 -11.87 -3.39 -10.53
C LEU A 275 -11.27 -2.72 -9.29
N MET A 276 -12.15 -2.39 -8.36
CA MET A 276 -11.78 -1.90 -7.05
C MET A 276 -11.96 -3.01 -6.02
N THR A 277 -10.94 -3.23 -5.19
CA THR A 277 -11.01 -4.18 -4.08
C THR A 277 -11.86 -3.64 -2.93
N CYS A 278 -12.16 -4.47 -1.93
CA CYS A 278 -12.98 -4.06 -0.78
C CYS A 278 -12.33 -2.95 0.07
N ASN A 279 -11.01 -2.77 0.00
CA ASN A 279 -10.25 -1.71 0.66
C ASN A 279 -9.97 -0.51 -0.25
N GLY A 280 -10.66 -0.39 -1.38
CA GLY A 280 -10.63 0.78 -2.26
C GLY A 280 -9.35 0.93 -3.09
N GLN A 281 -8.63 -0.16 -3.35
CA GLN A 281 -7.42 -0.15 -4.19
C GLN A 281 -7.61 -0.96 -5.48
N SER A 282 -6.90 -0.60 -6.53
CA SER A 282 -6.69 -1.48 -7.68
C SER A 282 -5.69 -2.58 -7.33
N PRO A 283 -5.79 -3.79 -7.91
CA PRO A 283 -4.80 -4.84 -7.66
C PRO A 283 -3.37 -4.38 -7.96
N PHE A 284 -2.50 -4.38 -6.95
CA PHE A 284 -1.07 -4.15 -7.12
C PHE A 284 -0.45 -5.45 -7.67
N LEU A 285 -0.37 -5.54 -8.99
CA LEU A 285 -0.10 -6.79 -9.70
C LEU A 285 1.13 -6.68 -10.59
N THR A 286 1.98 -7.72 -10.55
CA THR A 286 3.07 -7.94 -11.50
C THR A 286 2.78 -9.20 -12.32
N LEU A 287 2.93 -9.10 -13.63
CA LEU A 287 2.95 -10.25 -14.55
C LEU A 287 4.39 -10.57 -14.89
N PHE A 288 4.85 -11.73 -14.46
CA PHE A 288 6.18 -12.22 -14.77
C PHE A 288 6.12 -13.16 -15.96
N MET A 289 6.90 -12.87 -16.98
CA MET A 289 6.92 -13.58 -18.27
C MET A 289 8.25 -14.30 -18.46
N HIS A 290 8.20 -15.62 -18.46
CA HIS A 290 9.31 -16.51 -18.79
C HIS A 290 8.80 -17.91 -19.06
N PHE A 291 9.10 -18.48 -20.20
CA PHE A 291 8.78 -19.86 -20.54
C PHE A 291 10.00 -20.57 -21.13
N MET A 292 9.99 -21.90 -21.09
CA MET A 292 11.08 -22.70 -21.59
C MET A 292 10.74 -23.29 -22.97
N PRO A 293 11.69 -23.24 -23.93
CA PRO A 293 11.56 -24.00 -25.18
C PRO A 293 11.43 -25.50 -24.92
N GLY A 294 10.61 -26.16 -25.74
CA GLY A 294 10.32 -27.59 -25.59
C GLY A 294 9.26 -27.91 -24.54
N SER A 295 8.68 -26.91 -23.89
CA SER A 295 7.51 -27.10 -23.01
C SER A 295 6.27 -27.49 -23.83
N GLU A 296 5.34 -28.18 -23.18
CA GLU A 296 4.09 -28.65 -23.81
C GLU A 296 3.27 -27.53 -24.49
N TYR A 297 3.33 -26.30 -23.94
CA TYR A 297 2.54 -25.15 -24.40
C TYR A 297 3.41 -24.02 -24.95
N GLU A 298 4.58 -24.37 -25.52
CA GLU A 298 5.57 -23.38 -25.98
C GLU A 298 5.00 -22.35 -26.95
N GLU A 299 4.19 -22.77 -27.92
CA GLU A 299 3.58 -21.87 -28.92
C GLU A 299 2.55 -20.93 -28.27
N GLU A 300 1.68 -21.47 -27.44
CA GLU A 300 0.67 -20.68 -26.73
C GLU A 300 1.31 -19.67 -25.77
N CYS A 301 2.38 -20.07 -25.08
CA CYS A 301 3.15 -19.16 -24.22
C CYS A 301 3.73 -17.99 -25.02
N ALA A 302 4.32 -18.27 -26.18
CA ALA A 302 4.85 -17.21 -27.03
C ALA A 302 3.76 -16.27 -27.55
N MET A 303 2.60 -16.80 -27.96
CA MET A 303 1.45 -16.01 -28.42
C MET A 303 0.90 -15.11 -27.29
N ILE A 304 0.78 -15.63 -26.07
CA ILE A 304 0.29 -14.88 -24.91
C ILE A 304 1.26 -13.77 -24.54
N THR A 305 2.56 -14.07 -24.48
CA THR A 305 3.60 -13.07 -24.21
C THR A 305 3.57 -11.95 -25.24
N GLU A 306 3.49 -12.31 -26.53
CA GLU A 306 3.39 -11.34 -27.62
C GLU A 306 2.17 -10.45 -27.49
N GLU A 307 1.01 -11.02 -27.21
CA GLU A 307 -0.24 -10.24 -27.10
C GLU A 307 -0.24 -9.31 -25.88
N ILE A 308 0.28 -9.74 -24.74
CA ILE A 308 0.46 -8.88 -23.56
C ILE A 308 1.32 -7.66 -23.90
N LEU A 309 2.44 -7.86 -24.58
CA LEU A 309 3.35 -6.78 -24.99
C LEU A 309 2.70 -5.85 -26.00
N ARG A 310 2.01 -6.38 -27.03
CA ARG A 310 1.31 -5.58 -28.04
C ARG A 310 0.24 -4.68 -27.44
N GLN A 311 -0.60 -5.22 -26.58
CA GLN A 311 -1.65 -4.42 -25.91
C GLN A 311 -1.06 -3.40 -24.95
N ARG A 312 0.07 -3.69 -24.31
CA ARG A 312 0.78 -2.69 -23.51
C ARG A 312 1.31 -1.55 -24.38
N ILE A 313 1.82 -1.84 -25.58
CA ILE A 313 2.25 -0.83 -26.55
C ILE A 313 1.06 0.06 -26.98
N GLU A 314 -0.09 -0.55 -27.25
CA GLU A 314 -1.32 0.20 -27.61
C GLU A 314 -1.77 1.11 -26.45
N GLY A 315 -1.65 0.67 -25.20
CA GLY A 315 -2.07 1.41 -24.01
C GLY A 315 -3.58 1.42 -23.83
N MET A 316 -4.06 2.25 -22.91
CA MET A 316 -5.49 2.40 -22.60
C MET A 316 -5.95 3.82 -22.88
N LYS A 317 -7.24 4.01 -23.20
CA LYS A 317 -7.82 5.34 -23.36
C LYS A 317 -8.20 5.92 -22.00
N GLY A 318 -7.71 7.13 -21.73
CA GLY A 318 -8.19 7.95 -20.62
C GLY A 318 -9.58 8.56 -20.89
N PRO A 319 -10.17 9.23 -19.90
CA PRO A 319 -11.48 9.87 -20.04
C PRO A 319 -11.54 10.93 -21.13
N ASP A 320 -10.41 11.57 -21.41
CA ASP A 320 -10.20 12.59 -22.45
C ASP A 320 -9.90 12.00 -23.84
N GLY A 321 -9.89 10.66 -23.97
CA GLY A 321 -9.54 9.96 -25.20
C GLY A 321 -8.04 9.86 -25.49
N VAL A 322 -7.19 10.46 -24.65
CA VAL A 322 -5.73 10.35 -24.76
C VAL A 322 -5.29 8.94 -24.35
N THR A 323 -4.30 8.39 -25.06
CA THR A 323 -3.76 7.08 -24.72
C THR A 323 -2.79 7.21 -23.56
N ILE A 324 -3.08 6.49 -22.48
CA ILE A 324 -2.28 6.42 -21.26
C ILE A 324 -1.62 5.05 -21.10
N SER A 325 -0.49 5.02 -20.39
CA SER A 325 0.09 3.77 -19.89
C SER A 325 -0.53 3.44 -18.54
N PRO A 326 -1.25 2.31 -18.40
CA PRO A 326 -1.75 1.90 -17.09
C PRO A 326 -0.59 1.57 -16.15
N THR A 327 -0.71 1.97 -14.89
CA THR A 327 0.30 1.68 -13.85
C THR A 327 0.41 0.17 -13.60
N PHE A 328 -0.71 -0.53 -13.61
CA PHE A 328 -0.80 -1.98 -13.41
C PHE A 328 -1.48 -2.68 -14.58
N PRO A 329 -1.17 -3.98 -14.79
CA PRO A 329 -0.12 -4.74 -14.12
C PRO A 329 1.28 -4.25 -14.49
N LYS A 330 2.23 -4.30 -13.55
CA LYS A 330 3.66 -4.20 -13.91
C LYS A 330 4.04 -5.42 -14.75
N LEU A 331 4.93 -5.24 -15.71
CA LEU A 331 5.43 -6.32 -16.55
C LEU A 331 6.90 -6.55 -16.24
N VAL A 332 7.27 -7.81 -16.02
CA VAL A 332 8.65 -8.25 -15.88
C VAL A 332 8.94 -9.33 -16.92
N TYR A 333 9.97 -9.12 -17.72
CA TYR A 333 10.35 -10.01 -18.81
C TYR A 333 11.73 -10.63 -18.55
N ALA A 334 11.81 -11.96 -18.51
CA ALA A 334 13.05 -12.65 -18.27
C ALA A 334 13.84 -12.88 -19.58
N LEU A 335 15.07 -12.40 -19.59
CA LEU A 335 16.04 -12.66 -20.65
C LEU A 335 16.73 -14.00 -20.41
N ASP A 336 16.64 -14.90 -21.40
CA ASP A 336 17.24 -16.22 -21.38
C ASP A 336 17.92 -16.53 -22.72
N GLU A 337 18.61 -17.66 -22.83
CA GLU A 337 19.37 -18.00 -24.03
C GLU A 337 18.53 -18.08 -25.31
N HIS A 338 17.27 -18.51 -25.18
CA HIS A 338 16.34 -18.68 -26.31
C HIS A 338 15.70 -17.40 -26.82
N ASN A 339 15.83 -16.29 -26.07
CA ASN A 339 15.23 -15.01 -26.45
C ASN A 339 16.20 -13.80 -26.41
N ALA A 340 17.38 -13.92 -25.76
CA ALA A 340 18.28 -12.79 -25.55
C ALA A 340 19.19 -12.48 -26.73
N LYS A 341 19.49 -13.43 -27.57
CA LYS A 341 20.49 -13.27 -28.67
C LYS A 341 19.83 -13.14 -30.03
N PRO A 342 20.36 -12.28 -30.93
CA PRO A 342 19.95 -12.25 -32.34
C PRO A 342 20.05 -13.64 -32.96
N GLY A 343 19.00 -14.07 -33.66
CA GLY A 343 18.90 -15.37 -34.29
C GLY A 343 18.33 -16.49 -33.43
N SER A 344 18.14 -16.27 -32.12
CA SER A 344 17.39 -17.22 -31.29
C SER A 344 15.89 -17.20 -31.62
N LYS A 345 15.21 -18.32 -31.40
CA LYS A 345 13.83 -18.59 -31.83
C LYS A 345 12.85 -17.48 -31.37
N TYR A 346 13.02 -16.98 -30.17
CA TYR A 346 12.13 -15.99 -29.56
C TYR A 346 12.74 -14.59 -29.40
N TYR A 347 13.84 -14.29 -30.11
CA TYR A 347 14.43 -12.95 -30.11
C TYR A 347 13.45 -11.86 -30.55
N TYR A 348 12.48 -12.19 -31.39
CA TYR A 348 11.44 -11.25 -31.81
C TYR A 348 10.59 -10.73 -30.64
N LEU A 349 10.34 -11.57 -29.61
CA LEU A 349 9.64 -11.15 -28.38
C LEU A 349 10.47 -10.15 -27.58
N THR A 350 11.80 -10.34 -27.54
CA THR A 350 12.70 -9.37 -26.86
C THR A 350 12.73 -8.05 -27.62
N LYS A 351 12.71 -8.06 -28.95
CA LYS A 351 12.58 -6.82 -29.74
C LYS A 351 11.24 -6.10 -29.46
N LEU A 352 10.15 -6.86 -29.39
CA LEU A 352 8.84 -6.33 -29.06
C LEU A 352 8.79 -5.78 -27.61
N ALA A 353 9.41 -6.48 -26.65
CA ALA A 353 9.57 -5.99 -25.29
C ALA A 353 10.36 -4.69 -25.23
N ALA A 354 11.45 -4.57 -25.98
CA ALA A 354 12.24 -3.34 -26.09
C ALA A 354 11.44 -2.19 -26.71
N GLU A 355 10.63 -2.45 -27.75
CA GLU A 355 9.70 -1.47 -28.31
C GLU A 355 8.67 -1.02 -27.25
N CYS A 356 8.13 -1.96 -26.50
CA CYS A 356 7.22 -1.69 -25.42
C CYS A 356 7.86 -0.79 -24.35
N THR A 357 9.09 -1.10 -23.94
CA THR A 357 9.83 -0.28 -22.98
C THR A 357 10.08 1.13 -23.50
N ALA A 358 10.46 1.27 -24.75
CA ALA A 358 10.69 2.59 -25.37
C ALA A 358 9.43 3.47 -25.38
N LYS A 359 8.23 2.87 -25.50
CA LYS A 359 6.95 3.60 -25.56
C LYS A 359 6.28 3.74 -24.20
N ARG A 360 6.46 2.78 -23.28
CA ARG A 360 5.66 2.65 -22.04
C ARG A 360 6.48 2.49 -20.77
N MET A 361 7.81 2.51 -20.85
CA MET A 361 8.75 2.36 -19.76
C MET A 361 8.61 1.00 -19.00
N MET A 362 8.10 -0.01 -19.67
CA MET A 362 8.03 -1.39 -19.19
C MET A 362 7.94 -2.37 -20.37
N PRO A 363 8.33 -3.65 -20.24
CA PRO A 363 8.64 -4.35 -18.99
C PRO A 363 10.00 -4.00 -18.37
N ASP A 364 10.14 -4.34 -17.07
CA ASP A 364 11.44 -4.48 -16.44
C ASP A 364 12.07 -5.80 -16.89
N TYR A 365 13.42 -5.88 -16.87
CA TYR A 365 14.15 -7.05 -17.36
C TYR A 365 14.91 -7.73 -16.22
N VAL A 366 14.86 -9.07 -16.22
CA VAL A 366 15.66 -9.88 -15.31
C VAL A 366 16.44 -10.92 -16.09
N SER A 367 17.62 -11.31 -15.61
CA SER A 367 18.42 -12.38 -16.22
C SER A 367 18.02 -13.72 -15.62
N ALA A 368 17.38 -14.59 -16.42
CA ALA A 368 17.07 -15.96 -16.01
C ALA A 368 18.33 -16.75 -15.62
N LYS A 369 19.44 -16.54 -16.32
CA LYS A 369 20.73 -17.17 -15.99
C LYS A 369 21.20 -16.81 -14.58
N ILE A 370 21.22 -15.53 -14.24
CA ILE A 370 21.62 -15.07 -12.88
C ILE A 370 20.64 -15.56 -11.84
N MET A 371 19.34 -15.53 -12.16
CA MET A 371 18.31 -15.96 -11.24
C MET A 371 18.48 -17.46 -10.88
N ARG A 372 18.73 -18.33 -11.87
CA ARG A 372 19.04 -19.74 -11.60
C ARG A 372 20.26 -19.94 -10.69
N GLN A 373 21.27 -19.09 -10.81
CA GLN A 373 22.47 -19.17 -9.97
C GLN A 373 22.20 -18.84 -8.50
N VAL A 374 21.32 -17.83 -8.24
CA VAL A 374 21.05 -17.34 -6.89
C VAL A 374 19.77 -17.90 -6.27
N LYS A 375 18.98 -18.67 -7.03
CA LYS A 375 17.67 -19.21 -6.62
C LYS A 375 17.57 -20.74 -6.86
N ASP A 376 18.66 -21.46 -6.65
CA ASP A 376 18.71 -22.92 -6.74
C ASP A 376 18.09 -23.50 -8.04
N GLY A 377 18.42 -22.87 -9.17
CA GLY A 377 17.97 -23.28 -10.49
C GLY A 377 16.58 -22.77 -10.89
N GLN A 378 15.90 -22.04 -10.04
CA GLN A 378 14.56 -21.52 -10.31
C GLN A 378 14.59 -20.12 -10.95
N VAL A 379 13.53 -19.82 -11.71
CA VAL A 379 13.29 -18.50 -12.31
C VAL A 379 11.86 -18.09 -11.93
N PHE A 380 11.73 -17.01 -11.15
CA PHE A 380 10.43 -16.50 -10.74
C PHE A 380 10.50 -14.98 -10.51
N GLY A 381 9.37 -14.31 -10.59
CA GLY A 381 9.27 -12.87 -10.40
C GLY A 381 9.43 -12.44 -8.93
N PRO A 382 9.75 -11.16 -8.69
CA PRO A 382 9.74 -10.60 -7.36
C PRO A 382 8.32 -10.64 -6.77
N MET A 383 8.22 -10.67 -5.46
CA MET A 383 6.95 -10.46 -4.77
C MET A 383 6.54 -9.00 -4.86
N GLY A 384 5.38 -8.76 -5.40
CA GLY A 384 4.78 -7.44 -5.47
C GLY A 384 5.32 -6.44 -6.48
#